data_2e371811b5fee554cbd7a43cf2f03612
#
_entry.id   2e371811b5fee554cbd7a43cf2f03612
#
_cell.length_a   1.000
_cell.length_b   1.000
_cell.length_c   1.000
_cell.angle_alpha   90.00
_cell.angle_beta   90.00
_cell.angle_gamma   90.00
#
_symmetry.space_group_name_H-M   'P 1'
#
loop_
_entity.id
_entity.type
_entity.pdbx_description
1 polymer ?
#
loop_
_entity_poly.entity_id
_entity_poly.type
_entity_poly.pdbx_seq_one_letter_code
_entity_poly.pdbx_strand_id
1 'polypeptide(L)'
;MENDIIDLLGLMEELIEEKYYYDTEYFFLYGKFSKALEAVKEKLDLVDELQGKIDELEADNERLEEERDKLEGQMYDWQEDYQRLEREYANLAENS
;
A
#
# COMPACT_ATOMS: atom_id res chain seq x y z
N MET A 1 -2.09 -3.86 17.16
CA MET A 1 -2.72 -2.57 17.46
C MET A 1 -4.20 -2.51 17.08
N GLU A 2 -4.56 -2.85 15.86
CA GLU A 2 -5.97 -2.87 15.42
C GLU A 2 -6.83 -3.87 16.17
N ASN A 3 -6.33 -5.08 16.42
CA ASN A 3 -7.06 -6.10 17.18
C ASN A 3 -7.33 -5.66 18.60
N ASP A 4 -6.39 -4.95 19.23
CA ASP A 4 -6.56 -4.43 20.59
C ASP A 4 -7.66 -3.37 20.66
N ILE A 5 -7.77 -2.52 19.64
CA ILE A 5 -8.82 -1.51 19.54
C ILE A 5 -10.20 -2.16 19.36
N ILE A 6 -10.29 -3.15 18.48
CA ILE A 6 -11.53 -3.90 18.24
C ILE A 6 -11.99 -4.63 19.50
N ASP A 7 -11.06 -5.29 20.20
CA ASP A 7 -11.35 -6.00 21.44
C ASP A 7 -11.82 -5.03 22.53
N LEU A 8 -11.18 -3.87 22.67
CA LEU A 8 -11.57 -2.85 23.62
C LEU A 8 -12.97 -2.32 23.34
N LEU A 9 -13.27 -2.02 22.08
CA LEU A 9 -14.59 -1.55 21.66
C LEU A 9 -15.67 -2.61 21.89
N GLY A 10 -15.36 -3.89 21.65
CA GLY A 10 -16.25 -5.01 21.94
C GLY A 10 -16.56 -5.14 23.43
N LEU A 11 -15.56 -4.97 24.31
CA LEU A 11 -15.74 -4.96 25.76
C LEU A 11 -16.62 -3.81 26.21
N MET A 12 -16.43 -2.62 25.62
CA MET A 12 -17.28 -1.45 25.93
C MET A 12 -18.71 -1.69 25.53
N GLU A 13 -18.95 -2.31 24.39
CA GLU A 13 -20.30 -2.68 23.93
C GLU A 13 -20.99 -3.64 24.90
N GLU A 14 -20.28 -4.69 25.33
CA GLU A 14 -20.77 -5.65 26.31
C GLU A 14 -21.12 -4.98 27.66
N LEU A 15 -20.27 -4.09 28.15
CA LEU A 15 -20.50 -3.35 29.38
C LEU A 15 -21.73 -2.45 29.32
N ILE A 16 -21.93 -1.76 28.19
CA ILE A 16 -23.08 -0.89 27.97
C ILE A 16 -24.34 -1.75 27.90
N GLU A 17 -24.33 -2.86 27.20
CA GLU A 17 -25.46 -3.77 27.08
C GLU A 17 -25.85 -4.34 28.45
N GLU A 18 -24.89 -4.85 29.22
CA GLU A 18 -25.11 -5.41 30.53
C GLU A 18 -25.68 -4.40 31.53
N LYS A 19 -25.14 -3.17 31.54
CA LYS A 19 -25.50 -2.14 32.53
C LYS A 19 -26.87 -1.51 32.24
N TYR A 20 -27.24 -1.34 30.99
CA TYR A 20 -28.38 -0.54 30.58
C TYR A 20 -29.50 -1.35 29.91
N TYR A 21 -29.47 -2.64 30.01
CA TYR A 21 -30.44 -3.54 29.36
C TYR A 21 -31.90 -3.24 29.73
N TYR A 22 -32.14 -2.75 30.94
CA TYR A 22 -33.52 -2.51 31.47
C TYR A 22 -33.96 -1.06 31.31
N ASP A 23 -33.14 -0.16 30.77
CA ASP A 23 -33.49 1.25 30.63
C ASP A 23 -33.69 1.61 29.15
N THR A 24 -34.87 2.12 28.81
CA THR A 24 -35.23 2.43 27.42
C THR A 24 -34.44 3.57 26.82
N GLU A 25 -34.01 4.56 27.64
CA GLU A 25 -33.15 5.67 27.18
C GLU A 25 -31.76 5.15 26.80
N TYR A 26 -31.21 4.28 27.63
CA TYR A 26 -29.88 3.70 27.40
C TYR A 26 -29.92 2.67 26.29
N PHE A 27 -31.04 1.99 26.08
CA PHE A 27 -31.23 1.09 24.94
C PHE A 27 -31.08 1.83 23.60
N PHE A 28 -31.60 3.04 23.53
CA PHE A 28 -31.45 3.92 22.37
C PHE A 28 -29.98 4.32 22.15
N LEU A 29 -29.28 4.68 23.23
CA LEU A 29 -27.84 4.99 23.19
C LEU A 29 -27.01 3.77 22.77
N TYR A 30 -27.36 2.60 23.27
CA TYR A 30 -26.72 1.34 22.86
C TYR A 30 -26.83 1.14 21.36
N GLY A 31 -28.00 1.35 20.77
CA GLY A 31 -28.19 1.23 19.33
C GLY A 31 -27.31 2.19 18.53
N LYS A 32 -27.18 3.42 18.99
CA LYS A 32 -26.26 4.41 18.37
C LYS A 32 -24.81 4.00 18.49
N PHE A 33 -24.43 3.52 19.66
CA PHE A 33 -23.07 3.05 19.94
C PHE A 33 -22.71 1.85 19.04
N SER A 34 -23.62 0.87 18.91
CA SER A 34 -23.41 -0.29 18.03
C SER A 34 -23.21 0.10 16.58
N LYS A 35 -23.98 1.06 16.07
CA LYS A 35 -23.81 1.58 14.70
C LYS A 35 -22.47 2.27 14.51
N ALA A 36 -22.08 3.08 15.49
CA ALA A 36 -20.78 3.75 15.46
C ALA A 36 -19.64 2.74 15.49
N LEU A 37 -19.77 1.70 16.30
CA LEU A 37 -18.80 0.61 16.40
C LEU A 37 -18.67 -0.13 15.07
N GLU A 38 -19.77 -0.47 14.40
CA GLU A 38 -19.74 -1.11 13.08
C GLU A 38 -19.03 -0.22 12.06
N ALA A 39 -19.31 1.08 12.05
CA ALA A 39 -18.67 2.02 11.15
C ALA A 39 -17.15 2.09 11.38
N VAL A 40 -16.71 2.05 12.64
CA VAL A 40 -15.28 2.02 12.99
C VAL A 40 -14.64 0.72 12.52
N LYS A 41 -15.28 -0.43 12.72
CA LYS A 41 -14.79 -1.74 12.27
C LYS A 41 -14.61 -1.77 10.75
N GLU A 42 -15.60 -1.26 10.00
CA GLU A 42 -15.52 -1.17 8.54
C GLU A 42 -14.35 -0.31 8.08
N LYS A 43 -14.11 0.82 8.75
CA LYS A 43 -12.98 1.70 8.44
C LYS A 43 -11.63 1.06 8.76
N LEU A 44 -11.55 0.29 9.85
CA LEU A 44 -10.33 -0.44 10.20
C LEU A 44 -10.03 -1.51 9.16
N ASP A 45 -11.05 -2.24 8.68
CA ASP A 45 -10.89 -3.22 7.61
C ASP A 45 -10.39 -2.56 6.31
N LEU A 46 -10.93 -1.38 6.01
CA LEU A 46 -10.49 -0.60 4.84
C LEU A 46 -9.03 -0.16 4.98
N VAL A 47 -8.61 0.26 6.18
CA VAL A 47 -7.21 0.63 6.45
C VAL A 47 -6.29 -0.55 6.21
N ASP A 48 -6.66 -1.75 6.68
CA ASP A 48 -5.88 -2.97 6.45
C ASP A 48 -5.76 -3.30 4.95
N GLU A 49 -6.85 -3.19 4.23
CA GLU A 49 -6.88 -3.42 2.79
C GLU A 49 -5.98 -2.42 2.05
N LEU A 50 -6.06 -1.14 2.42
CA LEU A 50 -5.21 -0.10 1.84
C LEU A 50 -3.73 -0.31 2.17
N GLN A 51 -3.42 -0.75 3.38
CA GLN A 51 -2.04 -1.07 3.75
C GLN A 51 -1.48 -2.21 2.88
N GLY A 52 -2.28 -3.24 2.62
CA GLY A 52 -1.91 -4.31 1.71
C GLY A 52 -1.61 -3.82 0.30
N LYS A 53 -2.43 -2.89 -0.21
CA LYS A 53 -2.20 -2.26 -1.53
C LYS A 53 -0.94 -1.41 -1.55
N ILE A 54 -0.66 -0.67 -0.48
CA ILE A 54 0.58 0.10 -0.35
C ILE A 54 1.80 -0.82 -0.42
N ASP A 55 1.77 -1.93 0.30
CA ASP A 55 2.87 -2.90 0.31
C ASP A 55 3.11 -3.49 -1.09
N GLU A 56 2.04 -3.82 -1.81
CA GLU A 56 2.12 -4.30 -3.20
C GLU A 56 2.73 -3.26 -4.13
N LEU A 57 2.29 -2.00 -3.99
CA LEU A 57 2.79 -0.90 -4.82
C LEU A 57 4.25 -0.60 -4.54
N GLU A 58 4.68 -0.68 -3.28
CA GLU A 58 6.09 -0.51 -2.91
C GLU A 58 6.96 -1.60 -3.54
N ALA A 59 6.51 -2.86 -3.51
CA ALA A 59 7.19 -3.96 -4.16
C ALA A 59 7.27 -3.78 -5.68
N ASP A 60 6.17 -3.34 -6.31
CA ASP A 60 6.14 -3.04 -7.75
C ASP A 60 7.08 -1.89 -8.10
N ASN A 61 7.14 -0.85 -7.27
CA ASN A 61 8.05 0.27 -7.47
C ASN A 61 9.51 -0.15 -7.42
N GLU A 62 9.88 -1.00 -6.45
CA GLU A 62 11.24 -1.53 -6.36
C GLU A 62 11.61 -2.33 -7.61
N ARG A 63 10.70 -3.19 -8.07
CA ARG A 63 10.91 -3.98 -9.29
C ARG A 63 11.08 -3.09 -10.52
N LEU A 64 10.24 -2.07 -10.65
CA LEU A 64 10.31 -1.13 -11.77
C LEU A 64 11.57 -0.29 -11.75
N GLU A 65 12.05 0.11 -10.57
CA GLU A 65 13.33 0.81 -10.43
C GLU A 65 14.51 -0.08 -10.86
N GLU A 66 14.50 -1.35 -10.47
CA GLU A 66 15.52 -2.32 -10.91
C GLU A 66 15.50 -2.52 -12.43
N GLU A 67 14.31 -2.66 -13.02
CA GLU A 67 14.16 -2.77 -14.47
C GLU A 67 14.64 -1.51 -15.19
N ARG A 68 14.30 -0.35 -14.66
CA ARG A 68 14.77 0.94 -15.20
C ARG A 68 16.28 1.01 -15.19
N ASP A 69 16.93 0.69 -14.07
CA ASP A 69 18.37 0.73 -13.93
C ASP A 69 19.05 -0.22 -14.89
N LYS A 70 18.49 -1.40 -15.07
CA LYS A 70 18.99 -2.40 -16.04
C LYS A 70 18.89 -1.88 -17.46
N LEU A 71 17.75 -1.28 -17.84
CA LEU A 71 17.56 -0.70 -19.17
C LEU A 71 18.47 0.48 -19.43
N GLU A 72 18.70 1.33 -18.44
CA GLU A 72 19.65 2.43 -18.54
C GLU A 72 21.06 1.91 -18.79
N GLY A 73 21.46 0.86 -18.06
CA GLY A 73 22.77 0.21 -18.29
C GLY A 73 22.90 -0.33 -19.70
N GLN A 74 21.89 -0.98 -20.23
CA GLN A 74 21.86 -1.48 -21.61
C GLN A 74 21.95 -0.33 -22.62
N MET A 75 21.26 0.77 -22.35
CA MET A 75 21.30 1.95 -23.21
C MET A 75 22.70 2.54 -23.29
N TYR A 76 23.41 2.66 -22.17
CA TYR A 76 24.81 3.12 -22.14
C TYR A 76 25.71 2.18 -22.92
N ASP A 77 25.56 0.87 -22.81
CA ASP A 77 26.33 -0.11 -23.55
C ASP A 77 26.10 0.05 -25.06
N TRP A 78 24.86 0.25 -25.49
CA TRP A 78 24.54 0.48 -26.90
C TRP A 78 25.13 1.78 -27.41
N GLN A 79 25.16 2.83 -26.60
CA GLN A 79 25.76 4.10 -26.96
C GLN A 79 27.27 3.95 -27.17
N GLU A 80 27.94 3.22 -26.28
CA GLU A 80 29.38 2.93 -26.43
C GLU A 80 29.67 2.14 -27.69
N ASP A 81 28.88 1.11 -27.96
CA ASP A 81 29.00 0.29 -29.17
C ASP A 81 28.80 1.12 -30.43
N TYR A 82 27.81 1.98 -30.42
CA TYR A 82 27.53 2.88 -31.56
C TYR A 82 28.69 3.84 -31.81
N GLN A 83 29.23 4.46 -30.77
CA GLN A 83 30.37 5.36 -30.87
C GLN A 83 31.62 4.64 -31.37
N ARG A 84 31.84 3.42 -30.93
CA ARG A 84 32.95 2.59 -31.41
C ARG A 84 32.81 2.28 -32.89
N LEU A 85 31.61 1.89 -33.32
CA LEU A 85 31.31 1.62 -34.73
C LEU A 85 31.49 2.84 -35.61
N GLU A 86 31.08 4.01 -35.15
CA GLU A 86 31.30 5.28 -35.84
C GLU A 86 32.77 5.55 -36.07
N ARG A 87 33.61 5.35 -35.03
CA ARG A 87 35.03 5.53 -35.13
C ARG A 87 35.69 4.54 -36.10
N GLU A 88 35.30 3.28 -36.04
CA GLU A 88 35.79 2.23 -36.94
C GLU A 88 35.40 2.54 -38.40
N TYR A 89 34.19 2.99 -38.63
CA TYR A 89 33.70 3.39 -39.96
C TYR A 89 34.49 4.57 -40.51
N ALA A 90 34.70 5.60 -39.68
CA ALA A 90 35.50 6.76 -40.04
C ALA A 90 36.94 6.39 -40.42
N ASN A 91 37.59 5.50 -39.64
CA ASN A 91 38.92 4.99 -39.92
C ASN A 91 39.00 4.22 -41.27
N LEU A 92 38.02 3.40 -41.52
CA LEU A 92 37.93 2.67 -42.81
C LEU A 92 37.73 3.64 -43.98
N ALA A 93 36.93 4.65 -43.84
CA ALA A 93 36.72 5.68 -44.86
C ALA A 93 37.98 6.45 -45.15
N GLU A 94 38.77 6.81 -44.14
CA GLU A 94 40.04 7.52 -44.29
C GLU A 94 41.11 6.68 -44.95
N ASN A 95 41.11 5.36 -44.68
CA ASN A 95 42.15 4.45 -45.20
C ASN A 95 41.80 3.89 -46.60
N SER A 96 40.61 4.15 -47.06
CA SER A 96 40.20 3.75 -48.41
C SER A 96 40.36 4.85 -49.44
#